data_22ab5815f60c827fc1f03c4f4e0e9e95
#
_entry.id   22ab5815f60c827fc1f03c4f4e0e9e95
#
_cell.length_a   1.000
_cell.length_b   1.000
_cell.length_c   1.000
_cell.angle_alpha   90.00
_cell.angle_beta   90.00
_cell.angle_gamma   90.00
#
_symmetry.space_group_name_H-M   'P 1'
#
loop_
_entity.id
_entity.type
_entity.pdbx_description
1 polymer ?
#
loop_
_entity_poly.entity_id
_entity_poly.type
_entity_poly.pdbx_seq_one_letter_code
_entity_poly.pdbx_strand_id
1 'polypeptide(L)'
;MTDFLEFLRATSYPGRGILVGRRCVYYFIMGRSENSRNRVFVKTEDGIRTEAHDPAKLSDPSLIIYHPVRTMGRGLVVTNGDQTDTICEHGDFRRGLMTREYEPDEPNWTPRISAIMHEDGSFELSILKRKDGRCLREFFCYEGCDEGKGYFISTYRGDGSPLPTFAGEPMEVSVPSPEEVWAALNADNRVSLYTNMNGEVKLFNKNLGD
;
A
#
# COMPACT_ATOMS: atom_id res chain seq x y z
N MET A 1 -3.21 -19.89 7.36
CA MET A 1 -3.34 -18.46 7.65
C MET A 1 -2.13 -18.00 8.45
N THR A 2 -1.45 -16.97 8.00
CA THR A 2 -0.26 -16.43 8.65
C THR A 2 -0.67 -15.42 9.74
N ASP A 3 0.00 -15.44 10.90
CA ASP A 3 -0.14 -14.36 11.88
C ASP A 3 0.51 -13.07 11.31
N PHE A 4 -0.32 -12.06 11.06
CA PHE A 4 0.14 -10.84 10.42
C PHE A 4 1.09 -10.02 11.29
N LEU A 5 0.85 -9.99 12.60
CA LEU A 5 1.72 -9.26 13.53
C LEU A 5 3.09 -9.94 13.67
N GLU A 6 3.13 -11.26 13.68
CA GLU A 6 4.39 -12.02 13.67
C GLU A 6 5.17 -11.73 12.38
N PHE A 7 4.50 -11.78 11.21
CA PHE A 7 5.11 -11.42 9.94
C PHE A 7 5.71 -10.01 9.95
N LEU A 8 4.96 -9.00 10.42
CA LEU A 8 5.44 -7.60 10.45
C LEU A 8 6.63 -7.43 11.38
N ARG A 9 6.65 -8.10 12.55
CA ARG A 9 7.79 -8.07 13.48
C ARG A 9 9.03 -8.75 12.91
N ALA A 10 8.85 -9.84 12.16
CA ALA A 10 9.94 -10.59 11.53
C ALA A 10 10.50 -9.90 10.27
N THR A 11 9.73 -8.96 9.68
CA THR A 11 10.07 -8.34 8.39
C THR A 11 10.38 -6.85 8.59
N SER A 12 11.67 -6.50 8.64
CA SER A 12 12.11 -5.12 8.93
C SER A 12 11.71 -4.10 7.86
N TYR A 13 11.55 -4.51 6.59
CA TYR A 13 11.24 -3.61 5.49
C TYR A 13 10.43 -4.28 4.36
N PRO A 14 9.11 -4.46 4.52
CA PRO A 14 8.23 -4.86 3.42
C PRO A 14 7.95 -3.70 2.43
N GLY A 15 8.45 -2.50 2.69
CA GLY A 15 8.29 -1.30 1.86
C GLY A 15 6.93 -0.65 2.03
N ARG A 16 6.04 -0.83 1.06
CA ARG A 16 4.62 -0.46 1.15
C ARG A 16 3.81 -1.74 1.23
N GLY A 17 2.74 -1.74 2.01
CA GLY A 17 1.88 -2.91 2.17
C GLY A 17 0.40 -2.54 2.12
N ILE A 18 -0.39 -3.40 1.46
CA ILE A 18 -1.85 -3.32 1.42
C ILE A 18 -2.39 -4.63 1.99
N LEU A 19 -3.29 -4.52 2.96
CA LEU A 19 -4.10 -5.61 3.47
C LEU A 19 -5.56 -5.29 3.17
N VAL A 20 -6.28 -6.21 2.54
CA VAL A 20 -7.72 -6.12 2.31
C VAL A 20 -8.38 -7.30 3.02
N GLY A 21 -9.35 -6.99 3.87
CA GLY A 21 -10.18 -7.95 4.56
C GLY A 21 -11.67 -7.63 4.42
N ARG A 22 -12.51 -8.37 5.14
CA ARG A 22 -13.94 -8.10 5.12
C ARG A 22 -14.23 -6.72 5.70
N ARG A 23 -14.67 -5.78 4.83
CA ARG A 23 -14.95 -4.37 5.18
C ARG A 23 -13.78 -3.65 5.87
N CYS A 24 -12.57 -4.06 5.57
CA CYS A 24 -11.40 -3.34 6.06
C CYS A 24 -10.31 -3.30 5.01
N VAL A 25 -9.56 -2.20 5.01
CA VAL A 25 -8.35 -2.04 4.22
C VAL A 25 -7.31 -1.27 5.02
N TYR A 26 -6.08 -1.76 4.99
CA TYR A 26 -4.92 -1.11 5.58
C TYR A 26 -3.91 -0.80 4.49
N TYR A 27 -3.30 0.35 4.60
CA TYR A 27 -2.17 0.73 3.75
C TYR A 27 -1.10 1.40 4.60
N PHE A 28 0.12 0.90 4.52
CA PHE A 28 1.25 1.52 5.21
C PHE A 28 2.40 1.86 4.27
N ILE A 29 3.16 2.87 4.68
CA ILE A 29 4.44 3.25 4.07
C ILE A 29 5.55 3.02 5.07
N MET A 30 6.64 2.42 4.59
CA MET A 30 7.93 2.41 5.27
C MET A 30 8.96 3.14 4.40
N GLY A 31 9.98 3.73 5.03
CA GLY A 31 11.02 4.50 4.35
C GLY A 31 12.40 4.20 4.92
N ARG A 32 13.43 4.10 4.04
CA ARG A 32 14.84 3.96 4.43
C ARG A 32 15.64 5.23 4.21
N SER A 33 15.32 6.01 3.18
CA SER A 33 15.97 7.29 2.90
C SER A 33 15.30 8.45 3.66
N GLU A 34 16.01 9.56 3.85
CA GLU A 34 15.47 10.78 4.46
C GLU A 34 14.24 11.28 3.69
N ASN A 35 14.32 11.36 2.36
CA ASN A 35 13.22 11.77 1.51
C ASN A 35 11.99 10.85 1.66
N SER A 36 12.19 9.52 1.70
CA SER A 36 11.08 8.57 1.86
C SER A 36 10.45 8.60 3.26
N ARG A 37 11.19 9.00 4.30
CA ARG A 37 10.71 9.17 5.68
C ARG A 37 10.03 10.52 5.93
N ASN A 38 10.28 11.51 5.08
CA ASN A 38 9.74 12.88 5.20
C ASN A 38 8.31 12.97 4.68
N ARG A 39 7.41 12.08 5.13
CA ARG A 39 6.01 12.02 4.67
C ARG A 39 5.04 11.90 5.82
N VAL A 40 3.82 12.39 5.56
CA VAL A 40 2.64 12.19 6.39
C VAL A 40 1.43 11.89 5.50
N PHE A 41 0.44 11.19 6.02
CA PHE A 41 -0.87 11.08 5.42
C PHE A 41 -1.78 12.21 5.89
N VAL A 42 -2.43 12.87 4.96
CA VAL A 42 -3.46 13.88 5.23
C VAL A 42 -4.78 13.47 4.56
N LYS A 43 -5.90 13.77 5.22
CA LYS A 43 -7.24 13.49 4.69
C LYS A 43 -7.54 14.43 3.52
N THR A 44 -8.22 13.89 2.49
CA THR A 44 -8.82 14.63 1.39
C THR A 44 -10.33 14.40 1.37
N GLU A 45 -11.04 15.04 0.46
CA GLU A 45 -12.48 14.87 0.32
C GLU A 45 -12.86 13.42 -0.04
N ASP A 46 -12.05 12.76 -0.88
CA ASP A 46 -12.31 11.44 -1.44
C ASP A 46 -11.35 10.33 -0.95
N GLY A 47 -10.51 10.63 0.04
CA GLY A 47 -9.55 9.66 0.57
C GLY A 47 -8.42 10.27 1.39
N ILE A 48 -7.18 10.01 1.01
CA ILE A 48 -5.97 10.60 1.59
C ILE A 48 -4.93 10.90 0.52
N ARG A 49 -4.02 11.82 0.83
CA ARG A 49 -2.79 12.04 0.06
C ARG A 49 -1.55 12.00 0.97
N THR A 50 -0.41 11.78 0.36
CA THR A 50 0.88 12.01 1.02
C THR A 50 1.26 13.47 0.91
N GLU A 51 1.85 14.02 2.00
CA GLU A 51 2.49 15.33 2.00
C GLU A 51 3.89 15.23 2.59
N ALA A 52 4.77 16.17 2.24
CA ALA A 52 6.03 16.31 2.93
C ALA A 52 5.77 16.81 4.35
N HIS A 53 6.34 16.13 5.38
CA HIS A 53 6.31 16.62 6.75
C HIS A 53 7.10 17.95 6.89
N ASP A 54 8.28 17.98 6.29
CA ASP A 54 9.12 19.18 6.19
C ASP A 54 9.33 19.51 4.70
N PRO A 55 8.63 20.52 4.14
CA PRO A 55 8.78 20.88 2.72
C PRO A 55 10.20 21.30 2.33
N ALA A 56 11.01 21.83 3.28
CA ALA A 56 12.38 22.22 3.00
C ALA A 56 13.31 21.01 2.72
N LYS A 57 12.92 19.83 3.16
CA LYS A 57 13.66 18.56 2.94
C LYS A 57 13.16 17.76 1.75
N LEU A 58 12.16 18.26 1.02
CA LEU A 58 11.61 17.58 -0.16
C LEU A 58 12.53 17.78 -1.35
N SER A 59 13.27 16.72 -1.74
CA SER A 59 14.21 16.78 -2.87
C SER A 59 13.54 16.45 -4.20
N ASP A 60 12.68 15.43 -4.24
CA ASP A 60 11.93 15.02 -5.45
C ASP A 60 10.54 14.53 -5.03
N PRO A 61 9.47 15.23 -5.45
CA PRO A 61 8.10 14.86 -5.13
C PRO A 61 7.55 13.72 -5.99
N SER A 62 8.15 13.38 -7.13
CA SER A 62 7.52 12.60 -8.20
C SER A 62 7.06 11.19 -7.78
N LEU A 63 7.79 10.53 -6.87
CA LEU A 63 7.48 9.18 -6.38
C LEU A 63 7.01 9.16 -4.93
N ILE A 64 6.84 10.31 -4.29
CA ILE A 64 6.50 10.38 -2.86
C ILE A 64 5.25 11.20 -2.55
N ILE A 65 4.81 12.10 -3.44
CA ILE A 65 3.58 12.89 -3.30
C ILE A 65 2.54 12.36 -4.28
N TYR A 66 1.51 11.69 -3.77
CA TYR A 66 0.44 11.05 -4.54
C TYR A 66 -0.80 10.83 -3.65
N HIS A 67 -1.91 10.39 -4.23
CA HIS A 67 -3.09 9.96 -3.49
C HIS A 67 -3.05 8.43 -3.31
N PRO A 68 -2.66 7.90 -2.15
CA PRO A 68 -2.66 6.45 -1.95
C PRO A 68 -4.06 5.85 -1.85
N VAL A 69 -5.06 6.63 -1.46
CA VAL A 69 -6.43 6.17 -1.31
C VAL A 69 -7.38 7.18 -1.92
N ARG A 70 -8.28 6.71 -2.80
CA ARG A 70 -9.38 7.49 -3.37
C ARG A 70 -10.63 6.64 -3.54
N THR A 71 -11.80 7.26 -3.37
CA THR A 71 -13.06 6.65 -3.78
C THR A 71 -13.21 6.70 -5.30
N MET A 72 -13.69 5.62 -5.91
CA MET A 72 -14.03 5.53 -7.31
C MET A 72 -15.43 4.92 -7.44
N GLY A 73 -16.43 5.76 -7.72
CA GLY A 73 -17.83 5.37 -7.64
C GLY A 73 -18.20 4.93 -6.22
N ARG A 74 -18.57 3.65 -6.06
CA ARG A 74 -18.87 3.05 -4.74
C ARG A 74 -17.71 2.18 -4.21
N GLY A 75 -16.59 2.13 -4.94
CA GLY A 75 -15.40 1.38 -4.56
C GLY A 75 -14.35 2.26 -3.90
N LEU A 76 -13.41 1.63 -3.21
CA LEU A 76 -12.24 2.26 -2.60
C LEU A 76 -10.98 1.74 -3.27
N VAL A 77 -10.24 2.62 -3.93
CA VAL A 77 -8.95 2.31 -4.58
C VAL A 77 -7.81 2.65 -3.61
N VAL A 78 -6.86 1.73 -3.46
CA VAL A 78 -5.69 1.89 -2.60
C VAL A 78 -4.44 1.48 -3.38
N THR A 79 -3.42 2.33 -3.42
CA THR A 79 -2.16 2.02 -4.13
C THR A 79 -0.93 2.63 -3.45
N ASN A 80 0.25 2.25 -3.91
CA ASN A 80 1.52 2.80 -3.41
C ASN A 80 2.09 3.94 -4.27
N GLY A 81 1.32 4.52 -5.18
CA GLY A 81 1.82 5.58 -6.06
C GLY A 81 0.72 6.31 -6.83
N ASP A 82 1.12 7.09 -7.82
CA ASP A 82 0.26 7.92 -8.65
C ASP A 82 -0.69 7.14 -9.59
N GLN A 83 -0.55 5.81 -9.65
CA GLN A 83 -1.50 4.98 -10.38
C GLN A 83 -2.93 5.03 -9.80
N THR A 84 -3.12 5.49 -8.56
CA THR A 84 -4.47 5.75 -8.02
C THR A 84 -5.23 6.73 -8.90
N ASP A 85 -4.59 7.84 -9.25
CA ASP A 85 -5.22 8.88 -10.09
C ASP A 85 -5.49 8.32 -11.50
N THR A 86 -4.53 7.57 -12.07
CA THR A 86 -4.73 6.89 -13.36
C THR A 86 -5.93 5.94 -13.35
N ILE A 87 -6.09 5.14 -12.29
CA ILE A 87 -7.23 4.23 -12.14
C ILE A 87 -8.55 5.02 -12.09
N CYS A 88 -8.60 6.09 -11.28
CA CYS A 88 -9.78 6.93 -11.14
C CYS A 88 -10.15 7.66 -12.45
N GLU A 89 -9.16 8.16 -13.19
CA GLU A 89 -9.35 8.80 -14.49
C GLU A 89 -9.91 7.84 -15.55
N HIS A 90 -9.45 6.59 -15.54
CA HIS A 90 -9.98 5.56 -16.43
C HIS A 90 -11.37 5.02 -16.00
N GLY A 91 -11.77 5.24 -14.74
CA GLY A 91 -13.00 4.69 -14.17
C GLY A 91 -13.03 3.15 -14.10
N ASP A 92 -11.87 2.51 -14.28
CA ASP A 92 -11.73 1.04 -14.32
C ASP A 92 -10.34 0.65 -13.79
N PHE A 93 -10.33 -0.22 -12.77
CA PHE A 93 -9.13 -0.65 -12.05
C PHE A 93 -8.10 -1.30 -12.97
N ARG A 94 -8.53 -2.28 -13.76
CA ARG A 94 -7.62 -3.02 -14.63
C ARG A 94 -7.17 -2.20 -15.83
N ARG A 95 -8.10 -1.45 -16.45
CA ARG A 95 -7.78 -0.60 -17.61
C ARG A 95 -6.75 0.46 -17.22
N GLY A 96 -6.91 1.10 -16.05
CA GLY A 96 -5.93 2.07 -15.55
C GLY A 96 -4.56 1.40 -15.35
N LEU A 97 -4.50 0.24 -14.68
CA LEU A 97 -3.25 -0.48 -14.42
C LEU A 97 -2.57 -1.05 -15.67
N MET A 98 -3.33 -1.38 -16.72
CA MET A 98 -2.74 -1.84 -17.99
C MET A 98 -1.93 -0.75 -18.69
N THR A 99 -2.13 0.53 -18.38
CA THR A 99 -1.36 1.67 -18.92
C THR A 99 -0.10 1.99 -18.09
N ARG A 100 0.08 1.33 -16.94
CA ARG A 100 1.18 1.59 -16.00
C ARG A 100 2.19 0.44 -15.97
N GLU A 101 3.38 0.78 -15.46
CA GLU A 101 4.47 -0.17 -15.19
C GLU A 101 4.95 0.03 -13.75
N TYR A 102 5.95 -0.74 -13.31
CA TYR A 102 6.66 -0.52 -12.04
C TYR A 102 7.28 0.89 -11.97
N GLU A 103 7.72 1.33 -10.78
CA GLU A 103 8.34 2.65 -10.62
C GLU A 103 9.69 2.73 -11.33
N PRO A 104 10.06 3.87 -11.96
CA PRO A 104 11.33 4.04 -12.69
C PRO A 104 12.47 4.44 -11.73
N ASP A 105 12.59 3.76 -10.58
CA ASP A 105 13.54 4.04 -9.50
C ASP A 105 14.69 3.03 -9.47
N GLU A 106 15.50 2.99 -10.53
CA GLU A 106 16.70 2.13 -10.56
C GLU A 106 17.58 2.33 -9.32
N PRO A 107 18.14 1.27 -8.72
CA PRO A 107 18.12 -0.14 -9.13
C PRO A 107 16.94 -0.95 -8.57
N ASN A 108 16.04 -0.36 -7.78
CA ASN A 108 14.99 -1.09 -7.08
C ASN A 108 13.85 -1.52 -8.01
N TRP A 109 13.50 -0.68 -9.02
CA TRP A 109 12.34 -0.91 -9.88
C TRP A 109 11.10 -1.27 -9.04
N THR A 110 10.81 -0.39 -8.07
CA THR A 110 9.79 -0.62 -7.05
C THR A 110 8.47 -1.09 -7.66
N PRO A 111 7.93 -2.24 -7.22
CA PRO A 111 6.65 -2.70 -7.71
C PRO A 111 5.52 -1.72 -7.39
N ARG A 112 4.57 -1.58 -8.30
CA ARG A 112 3.31 -0.91 -8.02
C ARG A 112 2.32 -1.94 -7.50
N ILE A 113 1.88 -1.78 -6.26
CA ILE A 113 0.84 -2.59 -5.64
C ILE A 113 -0.46 -1.79 -5.59
N SER A 114 -1.57 -2.44 -5.85
CA SER A 114 -2.87 -1.79 -5.92
C SER A 114 -3.96 -2.71 -5.41
N ALA A 115 -5.01 -2.12 -4.84
CA ALA A 115 -6.24 -2.79 -4.45
C ALA A 115 -7.45 -1.96 -4.86
N ILE A 116 -8.55 -2.63 -5.16
CA ILE A 116 -9.88 -2.05 -5.17
C ILE A 116 -10.80 -2.90 -4.31
N MET A 117 -11.54 -2.27 -3.41
CA MET A 117 -12.57 -2.90 -2.61
C MET A 117 -13.93 -2.40 -3.09
N HIS A 118 -14.84 -3.32 -3.42
CA HIS A 118 -16.17 -3.03 -3.90
C HIS A 118 -17.20 -3.01 -2.75
N GLU A 119 -18.33 -2.37 -2.99
CA GLU A 119 -19.42 -2.26 -1.99
C GLU A 119 -20.00 -3.62 -1.59
N ASP A 120 -20.01 -4.59 -2.51
CA ASP A 120 -20.49 -5.95 -2.27
C ASP A 120 -19.54 -6.82 -1.43
N GLY A 121 -18.34 -6.30 -1.11
CA GLY A 121 -17.31 -6.98 -0.34
C GLY A 121 -16.34 -7.78 -1.18
N SER A 122 -16.53 -7.85 -2.49
CA SER A 122 -15.51 -8.36 -3.42
C SER A 122 -14.35 -7.37 -3.54
N PHE A 123 -13.17 -7.86 -3.91
CA PHE A 123 -11.99 -7.01 -4.09
C PHE A 123 -11.00 -7.61 -5.07
N GLU A 124 -10.15 -6.73 -5.60
CA GLU A 124 -9.02 -7.13 -6.42
C GLU A 124 -7.73 -6.59 -5.83
N LEU A 125 -6.67 -7.41 -5.91
CA LEU A 125 -5.30 -6.99 -5.65
C LEU A 125 -4.49 -7.08 -6.94
N SER A 126 -3.50 -6.22 -7.11
CA SER A 126 -2.61 -6.25 -8.27
C SER A 126 -1.18 -5.88 -7.89
N ILE A 127 -0.23 -6.44 -8.62
CA ILE A 127 1.17 -6.05 -8.60
C ILE A 127 1.70 -5.90 -10.02
N LEU A 128 2.34 -4.76 -10.28
CA LEU A 128 3.11 -4.49 -11.49
C LEU A 128 4.58 -4.48 -11.10
N LYS A 129 5.36 -5.43 -11.61
CA LYS A 129 6.76 -5.61 -11.22
C LYS A 129 7.67 -5.89 -12.40
N ARG A 130 8.94 -5.56 -12.26
CA ARG A 130 9.95 -5.90 -13.27
C ARG A 130 10.30 -7.38 -13.21
N LYS A 131 10.18 -8.06 -14.35
CA LYS A 131 10.63 -9.44 -14.54
C LYS A 131 11.32 -9.56 -15.91
N ASP A 132 12.54 -10.01 -15.93
CA ASP A 132 13.34 -10.20 -17.14
C ASP A 132 13.34 -8.96 -18.07
N GLY A 133 13.49 -7.77 -17.48
CA GLY A 133 13.51 -6.49 -18.19
C GLY A 133 12.15 -5.98 -18.69
N ARG A 134 11.05 -6.68 -18.40
CA ARG A 134 9.68 -6.34 -18.82
C ARG A 134 8.77 -6.15 -17.62
N CYS A 135 7.64 -5.48 -17.82
CA CYS A 135 6.60 -5.36 -16.81
C CYS A 135 5.72 -6.62 -16.79
N LEU A 136 5.76 -7.35 -15.67
CA LEU A 136 4.79 -8.38 -15.35
C LEU A 136 3.64 -7.74 -14.56
N ARG A 137 2.39 -8.01 -14.97
CA ARG A 137 1.15 -7.56 -14.31
C ARG A 137 0.40 -8.78 -13.80
N GLU A 138 0.16 -8.84 -12.51
CA GLU A 138 -0.61 -9.91 -11.86
C GLU A 138 -1.84 -9.30 -11.21
N PHE A 139 -2.99 -9.96 -11.37
CA PHE A 139 -4.28 -9.57 -10.80
C PHE A 139 -4.87 -10.75 -10.04
N PHE A 140 -5.33 -10.50 -8.81
CA PHE A 140 -5.91 -11.47 -7.91
C PHE A 140 -7.31 -11.00 -7.52
N CYS A 141 -8.33 -11.78 -7.86
CA CYS A 141 -9.73 -11.41 -7.69
C CYS A 141 -10.35 -12.30 -6.63
N TYR A 142 -11.02 -11.68 -5.68
CA TYR A 142 -11.66 -12.34 -4.56
C TYR A 142 -13.14 -11.96 -4.49
N GLU A 143 -14.02 -12.94 -4.35
CA GLU A 143 -15.45 -12.72 -4.13
C GLU A 143 -15.75 -12.17 -2.72
N GLY A 144 -14.74 -12.13 -1.87
CA GLY A 144 -14.74 -11.67 -0.49
C GLY A 144 -13.82 -12.50 0.38
N CYS A 145 -13.91 -12.33 1.70
CA CYS A 145 -13.19 -13.16 2.67
C CYS A 145 -13.99 -13.30 3.98
N ASP A 146 -13.61 -14.30 4.77
CA ASP A 146 -14.18 -14.54 6.10
C ASP A 146 -13.83 -13.40 7.07
N GLU A 147 -14.65 -13.27 8.12
CA GLU A 147 -14.37 -12.34 9.21
C GLU A 147 -13.05 -12.69 9.92
N GLY A 148 -12.26 -11.67 10.25
CA GLY A 148 -10.95 -11.83 10.87
C GLY A 148 -9.84 -12.27 9.93
N LYS A 149 -10.13 -12.52 8.65
CA LYS A 149 -9.16 -12.84 7.61
C LYS A 149 -8.98 -11.68 6.63
N GLY A 150 -7.81 -11.63 6.02
CA GLY A 150 -7.50 -10.70 4.94
C GLY A 150 -6.40 -11.24 4.04
N TYR A 151 -6.17 -10.53 2.95
CA TYR A 151 -5.13 -10.83 1.97
C TYR A 151 -4.16 -9.65 1.90
N PHE A 152 -2.88 -9.97 2.05
CA PHE A 152 -1.81 -8.98 2.13
C PHE A 152 -0.87 -9.09 0.94
N ILE A 153 -0.51 -7.92 0.40
CA ILE A 153 0.51 -7.75 -0.64
C ILE A 153 1.44 -6.61 -0.24
N SER A 154 2.73 -6.73 -0.57
CA SER A 154 3.73 -5.69 -0.31
C SER A 154 4.62 -5.46 -1.52
N THR A 155 5.37 -4.36 -1.54
CA THR A 155 6.35 -4.11 -2.60
C THR A 155 7.53 -5.06 -2.50
N TYR A 156 7.96 -5.40 -1.27
CA TYR A 156 9.10 -6.26 -1.01
C TYR A 156 8.77 -7.36 -0.01
N ARG A 157 9.53 -8.46 -0.08
CA ARG A 157 9.45 -9.56 0.90
C ARG A 157 10.18 -9.25 2.20
N GLY A 158 11.08 -8.28 2.20
CA GLY A 158 11.91 -7.90 3.33
C GLY A 158 12.95 -6.89 2.93
N ASP A 159 13.95 -6.70 3.80
CA ASP A 159 15.10 -5.85 3.54
C ASP A 159 16.14 -6.56 2.68
N GLY A 160 17.01 -5.79 2.04
CA GLY A 160 18.07 -6.33 1.18
C GLY A 160 18.69 -5.29 0.26
N SER A 161 19.73 -5.74 -0.48
CA SER A 161 20.38 -4.97 -1.54
C SER A 161 20.78 -5.93 -2.68
N PRO A 162 20.04 -5.98 -3.80
CA PRO A 162 18.80 -5.24 -4.06
C PRO A 162 17.64 -5.70 -3.17
N LEU A 163 16.59 -4.87 -3.09
CA LEU A 163 15.38 -5.21 -2.34
C LEU A 163 14.65 -6.40 -3.01
N PRO A 164 14.32 -7.46 -2.25
CA PRO A 164 13.65 -8.64 -2.82
C PRO A 164 12.19 -8.34 -3.13
N THR A 165 11.85 -8.19 -4.40
CA THR A 165 10.48 -7.96 -4.89
C THR A 165 9.50 -9.03 -4.38
N PHE A 166 8.29 -8.62 -4.02
CA PHE A 166 7.21 -9.54 -3.67
C PHE A 166 6.88 -10.48 -4.85
N ALA A 167 6.64 -11.75 -4.55
CA ALA A 167 6.33 -12.76 -5.55
C ALA A 167 5.40 -13.83 -4.97
N GLY A 168 4.60 -14.42 -5.83
CA GLY A 168 3.55 -15.37 -5.47
C GLY A 168 2.22 -14.67 -5.25
N GLU A 169 1.27 -15.41 -4.71
CA GLU A 169 -0.07 -14.92 -4.39
C GLU A 169 -0.07 -14.03 -3.13
N PRO A 170 -1.06 -13.14 -2.99
CA PRO A 170 -1.27 -12.41 -1.74
C PRO A 170 -1.38 -13.36 -0.56
N MET A 171 -0.76 -13.00 0.56
CA MET A 171 -0.73 -13.86 1.76
C MET A 171 -2.06 -13.79 2.49
N GLU A 172 -2.69 -14.94 2.76
CA GLU A 172 -3.81 -15.01 3.71
C GLU A 172 -3.30 -14.78 5.14
N VAL A 173 -3.81 -13.73 5.79
CA VAL A 173 -3.37 -13.28 7.11
C VAL A 173 -4.55 -13.02 8.05
N SER A 174 -4.29 -13.02 9.36
CA SER A 174 -5.21 -12.47 10.35
C SER A 174 -5.33 -10.95 10.19
N VAL A 175 -6.47 -10.38 10.56
CA VAL A 175 -6.70 -8.91 10.57
C VAL A 175 -6.62 -8.41 12.01
N PRO A 176 -5.49 -7.84 12.47
CA PRO A 176 -5.36 -7.24 13.79
C PRO A 176 -6.00 -5.85 13.86
N SER A 177 -6.06 -5.27 15.05
CA SER A 177 -6.44 -3.87 15.22
C SER A 177 -5.41 -2.91 14.59
N PRO A 178 -5.83 -1.68 14.20
CA PRO A 178 -4.93 -0.66 13.67
C PRO A 178 -3.72 -0.37 14.55
N GLU A 179 -3.94 -0.29 15.86
CA GLU A 179 -2.92 0.01 16.87
C GLU A 179 -1.87 -1.11 16.95
N GLU A 180 -2.31 -2.38 16.90
CA GLU A 180 -1.41 -3.53 16.89
C GLU A 180 -0.55 -3.56 15.62
N VAL A 181 -1.14 -3.26 14.46
CA VAL A 181 -0.40 -3.17 13.19
C VAL A 181 0.65 -2.05 13.27
N TRP A 182 0.26 -0.85 13.74
CA TRP A 182 1.20 0.25 13.90
C TRP A 182 2.36 -0.08 14.83
N ALA A 183 2.08 -0.74 15.95
CA ALA A 183 3.09 -1.17 16.90
C ALA A 183 4.00 -2.29 16.37
N ALA A 184 3.49 -3.17 15.49
CA ALA A 184 4.25 -4.28 14.92
C ALA A 184 5.19 -3.86 13.78
N LEU A 185 4.88 -2.76 13.07
CA LEU A 185 5.76 -2.21 12.04
C LEU A 185 7.11 -1.78 12.67
N ASN A 186 8.22 -2.09 11.98
CA ASN A 186 9.56 -1.71 12.44
C ASN A 186 9.63 -0.21 12.75
N ALA A 187 9.94 0.16 14.00
CA ALA A 187 9.87 1.52 14.51
C ALA A 187 10.79 2.50 13.78
N ASP A 188 11.94 2.04 13.27
CA ASP A 188 12.88 2.91 12.54
C ASP A 188 12.37 3.24 11.15
N ASN A 189 11.73 2.28 10.50
CA ASN A 189 11.34 2.36 9.08
C ASN A 189 9.88 2.78 8.86
N ARG A 190 8.96 2.59 9.83
CA ARG A 190 7.55 3.00 9.67
C ARG A 190 7.44 4.49 9.45
N VAL A 191 6.56 4.90 8.55
CA VAL A 191 6.32 6.32 8.20
C VAL A 191 4.88 6.70 8.49
N SER A 192 3.93 6.03 7.85
CA SER A 192 2.50 6.27 8.04
C SER A 192 1.68 5.00 7.81
N LEU A 193 0.54 4.91 8.48
CA LEU A 193 -0.46 3.85 8.32
C LEU A 193 -1.84 4.49 8.15
N TYR A 194 -2.55 4.09 7.11
CA TYR A 194 -3.98 4.31 6.90
C TYR A 194 -4.74 3.03 7.19
N THR A 195 -5.85 3.14 7.89
CA THR A 195 -6.80 2.05 8.06
C THR A 195 -8.22 2.55 7.83
N ASN A 196 -9.04 1.73 7.20
CA ASN A 196 -10.48 1.89 7.15
C ASN A 196 -11.11 0.58 7.59
N MET A 197 -11.77 0.58 8.74
CA MET A 197 -12.48 -0.57 9.28
C MET A 197 -13.96 -0.23 9.42
N ASN A 198 -14.81 -0.90 8.65
CA ASN A 198 -16.27 -0.65 8.66
C ASN A 198 -16.64 0.83 8.43
N GLY A 199 -15.85 1.56 7.64
CA GLY A 199 -16.03 3.00 7.39
C GLY A 199 -15.34 3.93 8.39
N GLU A 200 -14.80 3.42 9.50
CA GLU A 200 -13.99 4.21 10.44
C GLU A 200 -12.55 4.32 9.90
N VAL A 201 -12.12 5.55 9.62
CA VAL A 201 -10.77 5.85 9.11
C VAL A 201 -9.87 6.35 10.23
N LYS A 202 -8.74 5.65 10.44
CA LYS A 202 -7.63 6.10 11.31
C LYS A 202 -6.37 6.34 10.48
N LEU A 203 -5.62 7.37 10.85
CA LEU A 203 -4.29 7.67 10.32
C LEU A 203 -3.28 7.66 11.47
N PHE A 204 -2.14 7.05 11.20
CA PHE A 204 -0.97 7.10 12.08
C PHE A 204 0.19 7.69 11.28
N ASN A 205 0.88 8.66 11.85
CA ASN A 205 1.98 9.38 11.22
C ASN A 205 3.13 9.54 12.23
N LYS A 206 4.22 8.80 12.02
CA LYS A 206 5.40 8.86 12.91
C LYS A 206 5.90 10.29 13.12
N ASN A 207 5.91 11.08 12.05
CA ASN A 207 6.40 12.48 12.11
C ASN A 207 5.46 13.43 12.85
N LEU A 208 4.23 13.02 13.18
CA LEU A 208 3.27 13.79 13.99
C LEU A 208 3.18 13.29 15.43
N GLY A 209 3.96 12.27 15.79
CA GLY A 209 4.08 11.79 17.17
C GLY A 209 3.23 10.56 17.52
N ASP A 210 2.69 9.84 16.49
CA ASP A 210 1.96 8.58 16.69
C ASP A 210 2.91 7.39 16.93
#